data_f591c349887e05a40a3bdbd88db0b16a
#
_entry.id   f591c349887e05a40a3bdbd88db0b16a
#
_cell.length_a   1.000
_cell.length_b   1.000
_cell.length_c   1.000
_cell.angle_alpha   90.00
_cell.angle_beta   90.00
_cell.angle_gamma   90.00
#
_symmetry.space_group_name_H-M   'P 1'
#
loop_
_entity.id
_entity.type
_entity.pdbx_description
1 polymer ?
#
loop_
_entity_poly.entity_id
_entity_poly.type
_entity_poly.pdbx_seq_one_letter_code
_entity_poly.pdbx_strand_id
1 'polypeptide(L)'
;MLDVCLLGAGGMMPLPKRALTALMTRYNGSSLLIDCGEGTQVSIREQGWSFHPIDTICITHFHGDHISGLPGLLLSMGNAERSEPILIIGPKGLKKVVASLLIIAQGLPFEIRYHEIEGDEEV
;
A
#
# COMPACT_ATOMS: atom_id res chain seq x y z
N MET A 1 7.43 20.62 -0.78
CA MET A 1 6.41 20.56 -1.85
C MET A 1 5.72 19.21 -1.83
N LEU A 2 4.41 19.20 -1.94
CA LEU A 2 3.63 17.96 -2.03
C LEU A 2 3.59 17.49 -3.49
N ASP A 3 4.04 16.26 -3.74
CA ASP A 3 3.93 15.61 -5.04
C ASP A 3 2.89 14.50 -4.98
N VAL A 4 2.11 14.37 -6.04
CA VAL A 4 1.04 13.37 -6.15
C VAL A 4 1.26 12.58 -7.44
N CYS A 5 1.15 11.25 -7.35
CA CYS A 5 1.28 10.37 -8.50
C CYS A 5 0.14 9.35 -8.51
N LEU A 6 -0.67 9.36 -9.56
CA LEU A 6 -1.68 8.33 -9.79
C LEU A 6 -0.98 7.13 -10.42
N LEU A 7 -0.80 6.07 -9.64
CA LEU A 7 -0.11 4.86 -10.08
C LEU A 7 -1.01 3.96 -10.92
N GLY A 8 -2.30 3.94 -10.63
CA GLY A 8 -3.26 3.16 -11.37
C GLY A 8 -4.70 3.57 -11.05
N ALA A 9 -5.57 3.43 -12.03
CA ALA A 9 -7.00 3.73 -11.91
C ALA A 9 -7.87 2.62 -12.50
N GLY A 10 -7.27 1.46 -12.83
CA GLY A 10 -8.01 0.32 -13.36
C GLY A 10 -8.82 -0.36 -12.28
N GLY A 11 -9.93 -1.00 -12.68
CA GLY A 11 -10.75 -1.79 -11.77
C GLY A 11 -10.74 -3.25 -12.14
N MET A 12 -11.07 -4.11 -11.18
CA MET A 12 -11.27 -5.56 -11.26
C MET A 12 -10.01 -6.36 -11.59
N MET A 13 -9.37 -6.16 -12.74
CA MET A 13 -8.19 -6.91 -13.14
C MET A 13 -7.14 -5.99 -13.75
N PRO A 14 -5.84 -6.27 -13.54
CA PRO A 14 -4.79 -5.49 -14.18
C PRO A 14 -4.73 -5.82 -15.68
N LEU A 15 -4.51 -4.80 -16.49
CA LEU A 15 -4.30 -4.92 -17.92
C LEU A 15 -2.92 -4.32 -18.26
N PRO A 16 -2.32 -4.71 -19.39
CA PRO A 16 -1.08 -4.08 -19.83
C PRO A 16 -1.25 -2.55 -19.91
N LYS A 17 -0.36 -1.81 -19.26
CA LYS A 17 -0.36 -0.35 -19.15
C LYS A 17 -1.58 0.24 -18.42
N ARG A 18 -2.36 -0.61 -17.71
CA ARG A 18 -3.50 -0.17 -16.88
C ARG A 18 -3.42 -0.86 -15.54
N ALA A 19 -2.66 -0.28 -14.63
CA ALA A 19 -2.53 -0.79 -13.27
C ALA A 19 -3.83 -0.59 -12.48
N LEU A 20 -4.03 -1.42 -11.47
CA LEU A 20 -5.15 -1.30 -10.54
C LEU A 20 -4.97 -0.10 -9.61
N THR A 21 -6.02 0.26 -8.87
CA THR A 21 -6.10 1.49 -8.10
C THR A 21 -4.98 1.64 -7.09
N ALA A 22 -4.22 2.71 -7.22
CA ALA A 22 -3.22 3.15 -6.24
C ALA A 22 -2.86 4.61 -6.50
N LEU A 23 -2.78 5.39 -5.44
CA LEU A 23 -2.36 6.78 -5.47
C LEU A 23 -1.24 6.98 -4.46
N MET A 24 -0.16 7.62 -4.88
CA MET A 24 0.98 7.87 -4.01
C MET A 24 1.22 9.36 -3.87
N THR A 25 1.47 9.80 -2.65
CA THR A 25 1.88 11.16 -2.36
C THR A 25 3.22 11.15 -1.65
N ARG A 26 4.00 12.21 -1.82
CA ARG A 26 5.25 12.37 -1.07
C ARG A 26 5.41 13.82 -0.62
N TYR A 27 5.90 13.96 0.60
CA TYR A 27 6.10 15.26 1.23
C TYR A 27 7.23 15.14 2.26
N ASN A 28 8.25 16.00 2.15
CA ASN A 28 9.37 16.05 3.10
C ASN A 28 10.03 14.68 3.37
N GLY A 29 10.24 13.87 2.33
CA GLY A 29 10.90 12.58 2.46
C GLY A 29 10.03 11.43 2.94
N SER A 30 8.76 11.70 3.21
CA SER A 30 7.77 10.70 3.61
C SER A 30 6.77 10.48 2.49
N SER A 31 6.33 9.24 2.30
CA SER A 31 5.34 8.90 1.29
C SER A 31 4.14 8.21 1.91
N LEU A 32 2.96 8.55 1.38
CA LEU A 32 1.68 7.93 1.71
C LEU A 32 1.16 7.23 0.47
N LEU A 33 0.76 5.97 0.62
CA LEU A 33 0.09 5.22 -0.42
C LEU A 33 -1.38 5.08 -0.07
N ILE A 34 -2.27 5.38 -1.02
CA ILE A 34 -3.71 5.19 -0.87
C ILE A 34 -4.14 4.09 -1.83
N ASP A 35 -4.64 3.02 -1.28
CA ASP A 35 -4.94 1.75 -1.95
C ASP A 35 -3.71 1.10 -2.57
N CYS A 36 -3.78 -0.19 -2.79
CA CYS A 36 -2.66 -0.99 -3.25
C CYS A 36 -3.19 -2.13 -4.11
N GLY A 37 -3.58 -1.80 -5.34
CA GLY A 37 -4.00 -2.78 -6.32
C GLY A 37 -2.84 -3.67 -6.75
N GLU A 38 -3.16 -4.77 -7.42
CA GLU A 38 -2.17 -5.72 -7.90
C GLU A 38 -1.15 -5.03 -8.81
N GLY A 39 0.14 -5.26 -8.54
CA GLY A 39 1.23 -4.70 -9.34
C GLY A 39 1.64 -3.28 -8.94
N THR A 40 1.17 -2.75 -7.82
CA THR A 40 1.50 -1.40 -7.37
C THR A 40 3.02 -1.17 -7.28
N GLN A 41 3.79 -2.13 -6.79
CA GLN A 41 5.25 -2.00 -6.69
C GLN A 41 5.92 -1.83 -8.06
N VAL A 42 5.36 -2.44 -9.10
CA VAL A 42 5.85 -2.27 -10.47
C VAL A 42 5.51 -0.88 -10.98
N SER A 43 4.28 -0.42 -10.75
CA SER A 43 3.83 0.91 -11.18
C SER A 43 4.65 2.02 -10.54
N ILE A 44 5.02 1.87 -9.26
CA ILE A 44 5.88 2.83 -8.57
C ILE A 44 7.21 2.97 -9.30
N ARG A 45 7.82 1.85 -9.69
CA ARG A 45 9.09 1.84 -10.42
C ARG A 45 8.95 2.42 -11.83
N GLU A 46 7.88 2.09 -12.53
CA GLU A 46 7.63 2.63 -13.88
C GLU A 46 7.50 4.16 -13.87
N GLN A 47 6.98 4.73 -12.79
CA GLN A 47 6.87 6.18 -12.63
C GLN A 47 8.17 6.83 -12.13
N GLY A 48 9.22 6.04 -11.91
CA GLY A 48 10.49 6.54 -11.39
C GLY A 48 10.44 6.92 -9.91
N TRP A 49 9.44 6.47 -9.19
CA TRP A 49 9.31 6.69 -7.75
C TRP A 49 9.90 5.50 -6.97
N SER A 50 10.12 5.69 -5.69
CA SER A 50 10.60 4.63 -4.80
C SER A 50 9.54 4.27 -3.77
N PHE A 51 9.42 2.98 -3.46
CA PHE A 51 8.54 2.55 -2.36
C PHE A 51 9.23 2.65 -0.99
N HIS A 52 10.56 2.86 -0.95
CA HIS A 52 11.32 2.91 0.31
C HIS A 52 10.80 3.97 1.30
N PRO A 53 10.44 5.21 0.88
CA PRO A 53 9.96 6.22 1.82
C PRO A 53 8.49 6.06 2.23
N ILE A 54 7.78 5.02 1.75
CA ILE A 54 6.40 4.77 2.19
C ILE A 54 6.42 4.37 3.66
N ASP A 55 5.78 5.16 4.50
CA ASP A 55 5.64 4.86 5.92
C ASP A 55 4.18 4.62 6.34
N THR A 56 3.23 5.00 5.50
CA THR A 56 1.80 4.86 5.76
C THR A 56 1.07 4.40 4.51
N ILE A 57 0.18 3.42 4.67
CA ILE A 57 -0.68 2.92 3.61
C ILE A 57 -2.13 3.04 4.09
N CYS A 58 -2.96 3.72 3.31
CA CYS A 58 -4.39 3.84 3.58
C CYS A 58 -5.17 2.94 2.63
N ILE A 59 -6.04 2.08 3.16
CA ILE A 59 -6.92 1.22 2.38
C ILE A 59 -8.34 1.77 2.50
N THR A 60 -8.95 2.12 1.38
CA THR A 60 -10.28 2.71 1.36
C THR A 60 -11.37 1.67 1.62
N HIS A 61 -11.22 0.47 1.06
CA HIS A 61 -12.11 -0.67 1.26
C HIS A 61 -11.44 -1.97 0.83
N PHE A 62 -12.09 -3.11 1.05
CA PHE A 62 -11.44 -4.41 0.91
C PHE A 62 -11.74 -5.14 -0.40
N HIS A 63 -12.17 -4.45 -1.45
CA HIS A 63 -12.26 -5.06 -2.77
C HIS A 63 -10.86 -5.41 -3.30
N GLY A 64 -10.76 -6.52 -4.01
CA GLY A 64 -9.48 -7.05 -4.47
C GLY A 64 -8.67 -6.05 -5.29
N ASP A 65 -9.31 -5.28 -6.16
CA ASP A 65 -8.64 -4.27 -6.99
C ASP A 65 -8.03 -3.10 -6.21
N HIS A 66 -8.32 -3.01 -4.90
CA HIS A 66 -7.78 -1.98 -4.01
C HIS A 66 -6.76 -2.50 -3.00
N ILE A 67 -6.65 -3.81 -2.81
CA ILE A 67 -5.80 -4.38 -1.74
C ILE A 67 -4.98 -5.58 -2.18
N SER A 68 -5.25 -6.16 -3.34
CA SER A 68 -4.58 -7.40 -3.77
C SER A 68 -3.07 -7.29 -3.95
N GLY A 69 -2.56 -6.08 -4.16
CA GLY A 69 -1.12 -5.85 -4.31
C GLY A 69 -0.36 -5.70 -3.01
N LEU A 70 -1.05 -5.65 -1.87
CA LEU A 70 -0.40 -5.37 -0.60
C LEU A 70 0.66 -6.41 -0.19
N PRO A 71 0.41 -7.72 -0.26
CA PRO A 71 1.45 -8.69 0.05
C PRO A 71 2.70 -8.54 -0.82
N GLY A 72 2.53 -8.37 -2.13
CA GLY A 72 3.65 -8.20 -3.05
C GLY A 72 4.46 -6.94 -2.78
N LEU A 73 3.80 -5.83 -2.47
CA LEU A 73 4.48 -4.59 -2.11
C LEU A 73 5.30 -4.77 -0.82
N LEU A 74 4.69 -5.34 0.22
CA LEU A 74 5.37 -5.52 1.51
C LEU A 74 6.55 -6.50 1.38
N LEU A 75 6.41 -7.56 0.58
CA LEU A 75 7.54 -8.46 0.28
C LEU A 75 8.67 -7.71 -0.42
N SER A 76 8.34 -6.88 -1.40
CA SER A 76 9.34 -6.06 -2.11
C SER A 76 10.06 -5.10 -1.17
N MET A 77 9.33 -4.48 -0.25
CA MET A 77 9.92 -3.59 0.75
C MET A 77 10.83 -4.35 1.72
N GLY A 78 10.45 -5.56 2.13
CA GLY A 78 11.29 -6.42 2.97
C GLY A 78 12.55 -6.88 2.25
N ASN A 79 12.44 -7.22 0.96
CA ASN A 79 13.60 -7.59 0.15
C ASN A 79 14.55 -6.42 -0.09
N ALA A 80 14.05 -5.20 0.00
CA ALA A 80 14.86 -3.97 -0.07
C ALA A 80 15.38 -3.55 1.33
N GLU A 81 15.38 -4.45 2.28
CA GLU A 81 15.97 -4.29 3.61
C GLU A 81 15.27 -3.26 4.50
N ARG A 82 13.97 -3.05 4.29
CA ARG A 82 13.24 -2.16 5.19
C ARG A 82 13.17 -2.76 6.59
N SER A 83 13.46 -1.94 7.60
CA SER A 83 13.35 -2.34 9.01
C SER A 83 12.40 -1.45 9.82
N GLU A 84 12.08 -0.25 9.33
CA GLU A 84 11.17 0.66 10.01
C GLU A 84 9.73 0.16 9.92
N PRO A 85 8.91 0.39 10.99
CA PRO A 85 7.50 0.00 10.96
C PRO A 85 6.73 0.69 9.84
N ILE A 86 5.66 0.03 9.40
CA ILE A 86 4.67 0.60 8.48
C ILE A 86 3.34 0.70 9.22
N LEU A 87 2.67 1.84 9.07
CA LEU A 87 1.31 2.04 9.55
C LEU A 87 0.32 1.78 8.41
N ILE A 88 -0.64 0.89 8.63
CA ILE A 88 -1.74 0.66 7.70
C ILE A 88 -3.03 1.17 8.34
N ILE A 89 -3.73 2.05 7.62
CA ILE A 89 -4.97 2.69 8.07
C ILE A 89 -6.09 2.20 7.16
N GLY A 90 -7.22 1.87 7.72
CA GLY A 90 -8.36 1.43 6.92
C GLY A 90 -9.63 1.21 7.73
N PRO A 91 -10.68 0.69 7.09
CA PRO A 91 -11.95 0.46 7.74
C PRO A 91 -11.87 -0.65 8.80
N LYS A 92 -12.94 -0.76 9.59
CA LYS A 92 -13.09 -1.83 10.57
C LYS A 92 -12.88 -3.20 9.90
N GLY A 93 -12.13 -4.07 10.54
CA GLY A 93 -11.75 -5.38 10.01
C GLY A 93 -10.41 -5.39 9.27
N LEU A 94 -9.76 -4.25 9.13
CA LEU A 94 -8.48 -4.12 8.43
C LEU A 94 -7.43 -5.12 8.91
N LYS A 95 -7.22 -5.20 10.21
CA LYS A 95 -6.18 -6.07 10.79
C LYS A 95 -6.43 -7.53 10.42
N LYS A 96 -7.68 -7.98 10.51
CA LYS A 96 -8.05 -9.35 10.14
C LYS A 96 -7.80 -9.63 8.66
N VAL A 97 -8.22 -8.72 7.79
CA VAL A 97 -8.05 -8.86 6.34
C VAL A 97 -6.56 -8.88 5.97
N VAL A 98 -5.80 -7.90 6.45
CA VAL A 98 -4.36 -7.81 6.13
C VAL A 98 -3.60 -9.01 6.70
N ALA A 99 -3.88 -9.41 7.94
CA ALA A 99 -3.23 -10.58 8.53
C ALA A 99 -3.51 -11.85 7.71
N SER A 100 -4.71 -11.98 7.17
CA SER A 100 -5.07 -13.11 6.29
C SER A 100 -4.31 -13.07 4.98
N LEU A 101 -4.15 -11.90 4.37
CA LEU A 101 -3.35 -11.74 3.15
C LEU A 101 -1.88 -12.05 3.40
N LEU A 102 -1.35 -11.69 4.57
CA LEU A 102 0.06 -11.85 4.90
C LEU A 102 0.42 -13.27 5.34
N ILE A 103 -0.49 -14.22 5.31
CA ILE A 103 -0.17 -15.64 5.48
C ILE A 103 0.88 -16.07 4.44
N ILE A 104 0.83 -15.50 3.24
CA ILE A 104 1.79 -15.81 2.16
C ILE A 104 3.08 -14.97 2.25
N ALA A 105 3.17 -14.04 3.18
CA ALA A 105 4.29 -13.09 3.31
C ALA A 105 4.81 -13.06 4.74
N GLN A 106 5.06 -14.21 5.32
CA GLN A 106 5.58 -14.31 6.68
C GLN A 106 7.07 -13.99 6.74
N GLY A 107 7.52 -13.54 7.89
CA GLY A 107 8.94 -13.24 8.10
C GLY A 107 9.36 -11.87 7.57
N LEU A 108 8.44 -10.93 7.43
CA LEU A 108 8.78 -9.55 7.07
C LEU A 108 9.71 -8.96 8.13
N PRO A 109 10.80 -8.25 7.73
CA PRO A 109 11.78 -7.72 8.68
C PRO A 109 11.35 -6.42 9.36
N PHE A 110 10.09 -6.05 9.27
CA PHE A 110 9.55 -4.83 9.87
C PHE A 110 8.17 -5.10 10.49
N GLU A 111 7.83 -4.28 11.47
CA GLU A 111 6.54 -4.33 12.15
C GLU A 111 5.46 -3.68 11.29
N ILE A 112 4.26 -4.25 11.30
CA ILE A 112 3.07 -3.63 10.72
C ILE A 112 2.17 -3.18 11.85
N ARG A 113 1.85 -1.90 11.88
CA ARG A 113 0.93 -1.29 12.82
C ARG A 113 -0.37 -1.00 12.12
N TYR A 114 -1.48 -1.16 12.83
CA TYR A 114 -2.82 -0.99 12.26
C TYR A 114 -3.58 0.11 12.95
N HIS A 115 -4.33 0.87 12.19
CA HIS A 115 -5.31 1.81 12.71
C HIS A 115 -6.63 1.61 11.95
N GLU A 116 -7.65 1.08 12.65
CA GLU A 116 -8.98 0.91 12.08
C GLU A 116 -9.81 2.15 12.37
N ILE A 117 -10.34 2.77 11.32
CA ILE A 117 -11.13 3.99 11.44
C ILE A 117 -12.56 3.62 11.83
N GLU A 118 -13.08 4.33 12.82
CA GLU A 118 -14.47 4.22 13.28
C GLU A 118 -15.16 5.56 13.10
N GLY A 119 -16.00 5.67 12.05
CA GLY A 119 -16.70 6.92 11.74
C GLY A 119 -15.78 7.99 11.18
N ASP A 120 -16.15 9.24 11.35
CA ASP A 120 -15.34 10.37 10.90
C ASP A 120 -14.32 10.71 11.98
N GLU A 121 -13.05 10.52 11.68
CA GLU A 121 -11.98 10.85 12.60
C GLU A 121 -10.77 11.40 11.84
N GLU A 122 -9.99 12.21 12.53
CA GLU A 122 -8.72 12.72 12.03
C GLU A 122 -7.58 11.85 12.58
N VAL A 123 -6.68 11.46 11.70
CA VAL A 123 -5.57 10.57 12.06
C VAL A 123 -4.22 11.26 11.90
#